data_a61711dde7613b7e97fc7bf906424ebe
#
_entry.id   a61711dde7613b7e97fc7bf906424ebe
#
_cell.length_a   1.000
_cell.length_b   1.000
_cell.length_c   1.000
_cell.angle_alpha   90.00
_cell.angle_beta   90.00
_cell.angle_gamma   90.00
#
_symmetry.space_group_name_H-M   'P 1'
#
loop_
_entity.id
_entity.type
_entity.pdbx_description
1 polymer ?
#
loop_
_entity_poly.entity_id
_entity_poly.type
_entity_poly.pdbx_seq_one_letter_code
_entity_poly.pdbx_strand_id
1 'polypeptide(L)'
;MNKYTVKKYDHDDYKIWNDFIDQAKNASFLFHRDFMEYHKDRFEDFSLLIFEEEKLRAVLPANKQGNSVHSHQGLTYGGLVFLAKLNAEKAAFILDAILLFLKENAIEIFYYKPIPVFYFPTGNQEIDFFLLKRGAVLERKEMNLAVNLNSPLRISKSKLKHFRRIENLDLDIMEEEDFNPFWNEILEPRLSEKFNAKPVHSKEEIALLKQRFPKNIRQFSVYQNNCIIAGITIFETANVVKSQYGATSKKGEEFRALDFLFINLIHKYKRRGKHFFDMGIVNSDDEKDYNYGLLKQKEELGCTVYNQDFYKLEIK
;
A
#
# COMPACT_ATOMS: atom_id res chain seq x y z
N MET A 1 12.05 -32.86 -13.52
CA MET A 1 13.01 -31.75 -13.29
C MET A 1 12.20 -30.47 -13.14
N ASN A 2 12.49 -29.69 -12.10
CA ASN A 2 11.80 -28.40 -11.89
C ASN A 2 12.20 -27.46 -13.04
N LYS A 3 11.22 -26.99 -13.79
CA LYS A 3 11.43 -26.11 -14.96
C LYS A 3 11.90 -24.71 -14.56
N TYR A 4 11.69 -24.36 -13.27
CA TYR A 4 11.98 -23.04 -12.72
C TYR A 4 13.19 -23.09 -11.79
N THR A 5 14.09 -22.13 -11.95
CA THR A 5 15.23 -21.89 -11.05
C THR A 5 14.97 -20.66 -10.22
N VAL A 6 15.22 -20.73 -8.93
CA VAL A 6 15.08 -19.62 -7.98
C VAL A 6 16.45 -19.14 -7.56
N LYS A 7 16.64 -17.82 -7.61
CA LYS A 7 17.86 -17.13 -7.17
C LYS A 7 17.50 -16.08 -6.14
N LYS A 8 18.27 -15.95 -5.06
CA LYS A 8 18.19 -14.81 -4.16
C LYS A 8 18.73 -13.56 -4.89
N TYR A 9 18.05 -12.43 -4.70
CA TYR A 9 18.48 -11.13 -5.25
C TYR A 9 19.85 -10.74 -4.70
N ASP A 10 20.71 -10.22 -5.56
CA ASP A 10 21.90 -9.47 -5.21
C ASP A 10 21.95 -8.13 -5.98
N HIS A 11 22.93 -7.28 -5.67
CA HIS A 11 23.01 -5.94 -6.25
C HIS A 11 23.20 -5.92 -7.77
N ASP A 12 23.80 -6.94 -8.33
CA ASP A 12 24.00 -7.05 -9.80
C ASP A 12 22.66 -7.29 -10.52
N ASP A 13 21.65 -7.76 -9.81
CA ASP A 13 20.30 -7.97 -10.33
C ASP A 13 19.43 -6.69 -10.34
N TYR A 14 19.94 -5.55 -9.84
CA TYR A 14 19.17 -4.30 -9.69
C TYR A 14 18.44 -3.90 -10.98
N LYS A 15 19.15 -3.91 -12.11
CA LYS A 15 18.57 -3.49 -13.38
C LYS A 15 17.49 -4.46 -13.87
N ILE A 16 17.77 -5.76 -13.86
CA ILE A 16 16.79 -6.76 -14.34
C ILE A 16 15.55 -6.80 -13.45
N TRP A 17 15.72 -6.57 -12.14
CA TRP A 17 14.61 -6.46 -11.19
C TRP A 17 13.69 -5.27 -11.53
N ASN A 18 14.24 -4.06 -11.64
CA ASN A 18 13.46 -2.85 -11.90
C ASN A 18 12.80 -2.89 -13.28
N ASP A 19 13.53 -3.33 -14.32
CA ASP A 19 12.97 -3.52 -15.67
C ASP A 19 11.80 -4.53 -15.67
N PHE A 20 11.84 -5.55 -14.79
CA PHE A 20 10.75 -6.51 -14.64
C PHE A 20 9.54 -5.89 -13.94
N ILE A 21 9.75 -5.11 -12.87
CA ILE A 21 8.69 -4.41 -12.14
C ILE A 21 7.92 -3.47 -13.07
N ASP A 22 8.60 -2.75 -13.95
CA ASP A 22 7.97 -1.82 -14.90
C ASP A 22 7.03 -2.51 -15.90
N GLN A 23 7.24 -3.80 -16.18
CA GLN A 23 6.47 -4.58 -17.15
C GLN A 23 5.44 -5.52 -16.50
N ALA A 24 5.48 -5.67 -15.19
CA ALA A 24 4.66 -6.64 -14.48
C ALA A 24 3.18 -6.26 -14.44
N LYS A 25 2.28 -7.27 -14.51
CA LYS A 25 0.83 -7.04 -14.45
C LYS A 25 0.33 -6.61 -13.08
N ASN A 26 1.07 -6.98 -12.03
CA ASN A 26 0.65 -6.83 -10.63
C ASN A 26 1.76 -6.22 -9.77
N ALA A 27 2.49 -5.24 -10.32
CA ALA A 27 3.49 -4.48 -9.59
C ALA A 27 3.05 -3.05 -9.29
N SER A 28 3.70 -2.45 -8.32
CA SER A 28 3.64 -1.02 -8.06
C SER A 28 5.05 -0.48 -7.80
N PHE A 29 5.19 0.84 -7.76
CA PHE A 29 6.47 1.47 -7.47
C PHE A 29 7.08 1.08 -6.11
N LEU A 30 6.28 0.53 -5.17
CA LEU A 30 6.77 0.01 -3.91
C LEU A 30 7.72 -1.17 -4.07
N PHE A 31 7.68 -1.87 -5.21
CA PHE A 31 8.53 -3.03 -5.50
C PHE A 31 9.80 -2.69 -6.27
N HIS A 32 9.99 -1.43 -6.69
CA HIS A 32 11.28 -0.97 -7.19
C HIS A 32 12.34 -1.03 -6.09
N ARG A 33 13.56 -1.41 -6.45
CA ARG A 33 14.67 -1.44 -5.49
C ARG A 33 14.91 -0.07 -4.85
N ASP A 34 14.76 1.00 -5.62
CA ASP A 34 14.85 2.37 -5.12
C ASP A 34 13.86 2.69 -4.00
N PHE A 35 12.67 2.04 -4.01
CA PHE A 35 11.73 2.15 -2.90
C PHE A 35 12.10 1.16 -1.79
N MET A 36 12.34 -0.12 -2.10
CA MET A 36 12.59 -1.14 -1.09
C MET A 36 13.85 -0.86 -0.26
N GLU A 37 14.87 -0.24 -0.86
CA GLU A 37 16.16 -0.01 -0.21
C GLU A 37 16.24 1.24 0.67
N TYR A 38 15.15 2.08 0.78
CA TYR A 38 15.17 3.21 1.71
C TYR A 38 15.28 2.76 3.18
N HIS A 39 14.89 1.54 3.47
CA HIS A 39 14.85 0.97 4.83
C HIS A 39 15.61 -0.36 4.92
N LYS A 40 16.61 -0.57 4.06
CA LYS A 40 17.42 -1.80 4.00
C LYS A 40 18.06 -2.19 5.33
N ASP A 41 18.38 -1.20 6.17
CA ASP A 41 19.00 -1.44 7.47
C ASP A 41 18.02 -2.05 8.51
N ARG A 42 16.70 -2.05 8.21
CA ARG A 42 15.65 -2.61 9.08
C ARG A 42 15.26 -4.02 8.73
N PHE A 43 15.56 -4.47 7.52
CA PHE A 43 15.11 -5.76 6.99
C PHE A 43 16.24 -6.50 6.27
N GLU A 44 16.48 -7.76 6.65
CA GLU A 44 17.37 -8.65 5.90
C GLU A 44 16.71 -9.02 4.57
N ASP A 45 17.22 -8.51 3.46
CA ASP A 45 16.66 -8.79 2.13
C ASP A 45 16.75 -10.29 1.80
N PHE A 46 15.63 -10.86 1.44
CA PHE A 46 15.51 -12.23 0.95
C PHE A 46 14.64 -12.29 -0.32
N SER A 47 14.66 -11.20 -1.09
CA SER A 47 13.94 -11.13 -2.36
C SER A 47 14.41 -12.18 -3.34
N LEU A 48 13.48 -12.73 -4.12
CA LEU A 48 13.75 -13.85 -5.02
C LEU A 48 13.46 -13.47 -6.48
N LEU A 49 14.34 -13.96 -7.39
CA LEU A 49 14.11 -13.95 -8.83
C LEU A 49 13.83 -15.38 -9.29
N ILE A 50 12.81 -15.57 -10.09
CA ILE A 50 12.39 -16.89 -10.58
C ILE A 50 12.52 -16.94 -12.10
N PHE A 51 13.37 -17.82 -12.59
CA PHE A 51 13.70 -17.99 -13.99
C PHE A 51 13.10 -19.27 -14.56
N GLU A 52 12.65 -19.21 -15.82
CA GLU A 52 12.40 -20.35 -16.69
C GLU A 52 13.51 -20.35 -17.73
N GLU A 53 14.47 -21.27 -17.62
CA GLU A 53 15.75 -21.19 -18.31
C GLU A 53 16.46 -19.86 -17.94
N GLU A 54 16.78 -19.01 -18.93
CA GLU A 54 17.41 -17.70 -18.72
C GLU A 54 16.42 -16.53 -18.62
N LYS A 55 15.10 -16.80 -18.71
CA LYS A 55 14.08 -15.76 -18.74
C LYS A 55 13.47 -15.55 -17.37
N LEU A 56 13.59 -14.33 -16.83
CA LEU A 56 12.92 -13.94 -15.60
C LEU A 56 11.38 -13.98 -15.80
N ARG A 57 10.68 -14.74 -14.94
CA ARG A 57 9.24 -14.99 -15.03
C ARG A 57 8.46 -14.39 -13.88
N ALA A 58 9.09 -14.34 -12.72
CA ALA A 58 8.47 -13.75 -11.54
C ALA A 58 9.56 -13.21 -10.61
N VAL A 59 9.16 -12.30 -9.73
CA VAL A 59 9.97 -11.86 -8.59
C VAL A 59 9.11 -11.87 -7.33
N LEU A 60 9.75 -12.13 -6.20
CA LEU A 60 9.12 -12.07 -4.88
C LEU A 60 9.87 -11.05 -4.03
N PRO A 61 9.31 -9.84 -3.83
CA PRO A 61 9.81 -8.95 -2.77
C PRO A 61 9.69 -9.65 -1.43
N ALA A 62 10.81 -9.85 -0.72
CA ALA A 62 10.79 -10.57 0.54
C ALA A 62 11.91 -10.13 1.49
N ASN A 63 11.67 -10.33 2.78
CA ASN A 63 12.70 -10.22 3.80
C ASN A 63 12.68 -11.44 4.71
N LYS A 64 13.82 -11.71 5.34
CA LYS A 64 14.01 -12.79 6.30
C LYS A 64 13.99 -12.26 7.72
N GLN A 65 13.43 -13.06 8.64
CA GLN A 65 13.48 -12.84 10.07
C GLN A 65 13.61 -14.19 10.78
N GLY A 66 14.79 -14.50 11.32
CA GLY A 66 15.07 -15.82 11.87
C GLY A 66 14.91 -16.91 10.81
N ASN A 67 14.08 -17.93 11.09
CA ASN A 67 13.74 -19.01 10.17
C ASN A 67 12.49 -18.73 9.31
N SER A 68 12.02 -17.49 9.29
CA SER A 68 10.84 -17.11 8.53
C SER A 68 11.18 -16.17 7.39
N VAL A 69 10.46 -16.30 6.27
CA VAL A 69 10.47 -15.36 5.15
C VAL A 69 9.11 -14.70 5.02
N HIS A 70 9.11 -13.40 4.84
CA HIS A 70 7.91 -12.57 4.68
C HIS A 70 7.91 -11.92 3.29
N SER A 71 6.76 -11.82 2.65
CA SER A 71 6.58 -11.14 1.36
C SER A 71 6.17 -9.67 1.49
N HIS A 72 6.71 -8.82 2.03
CA HIS A 72 7.75 -8.09 2.66
C HIS A 72 7.17 -7.29 3.86
N GLN A 73 7.76 -7.36 5.05
CA GLN A 73 7.21 -6.72 6.27
C GLN A 73 7.21 -5.18 6.17
N GLY A 74 8.22 -4.59 5.55
CA GLY A 74 8.39 -3.13 5.43
C GLY A 74 7.54 -2.47 4.35
N LEU A 75 6.74 -3.21 3.59
CA LEU A 75 5.88 -2.68 2.53
C LEU A 75 4.41 -2.75 2.93
N THR A 76 3.59 -1.86 2.37
CA THR A 76 2.13 -1.85 2.59
C THR A 76 1.49 -3.19 2.18
N TYR A 77 1.99 -3.79 1.11
CA TYR A 77 1.62 -5.08 0.56
C TYR A 77 2.83 -5.71 -0.11
N GLY A 78 2.77 -7.01 -0.38
CA GLY A 78 3.84 -7.76 -1.01
C GLY A 78 3.30 -8.75 -2.03
N GLY A 79 3.83 -9.96 -1.99
CA GLY A 79 3.37 -11.07 -2.82
C GLY A 79 4.18 -11.29 -4.09
N LEU A 80 3.86 -12.36 -4.80
CA LEU A 80 4.53 -12.75 -6.03
C LEU A 80 4.12 -11.83 -7.19
N VAL A 81 5.11 -11.31 -7.89
CA VAL A 81 4.96 -10.39 -9.02
C VAL A 81 5.31 -11.12 -10.31
N PHE A 82 4.47 -10.98 -11.35
CA PHE A 82 4.66 -11.66 -12.63
C PHE A 82 4.06 -10.90 -13.83
N LEU A 83 4.46 -11.31 -15.03
CA LEU A 83 4.02 -10.70 -16.28
C LEU A 83 2.61 -11.13 -16.66
N ALA A 84 1.91 -10.33 -17.46
CA ALA A 84 0.52 -10.55 -17.87
C ALA A 84 0.25 -11.90 -18.56
N LYS A 85 1.26 -12.46 -19.22
CA LYS A 85 1.15 -13.74 -19.96
C LYS A 85 1.29 -15.00 -19.09
N LEU A 86 1.52 -14.85 -17.79
CA LEU A 86 1.58 -16.00 -16.89
C LEU A 86 0.17 -16.52 -16.59
N ASN A 87 -0.08 -17.80 -16.86
CA ASN A 87 -1.32 -18.46 -16.50
C ASN A 87 -1.25 -19.06 -15.07
N ALA A 88 -2.42 -19.45 -14.54
CA ALA A 88 -2.53 -19.98 -13.17
C ALA A 88 -1.69 -21.24 -12.93
N GLU A 89 -1.62 -22.17 -13.91
CA GLU A 89 -0.81 -23.39 -13.79
C GLU A 89 0.68 -23.06 -13.62
N LYS A 90 1.20 -22.12 -14.42
CA LYS A 90 2.60 -21.66 -14.30
C LYS A 90 2.83 -20.95 -12.97
N ALA A 91 1.87 -20.19 -12.48
CA ALA A 91 1.93 -19.57 -11.15
C ALA A 91 2.07 -20.63 -10.05
N ALA A 92 1.35 -21.76 -10.17
CA ALA A 92 1.49 -22.89 -9.26
C ALA A 92 2.89 -23.49 -9.27
N PHE A 93 3.45 -23.75 -10.46
CA PHE A 93 4.81 -24.29 -10.57
C PHE A 93 5.89 -23.33 -10.04
N ILE A 94 5.72 -22.03 -10.26
CA ILE A 94 6.59 -20.99 -9.70
C ILE A 94 6.52 -21.02 -8.17
N LEU A 95 5.31 -21.10 -7.59
CA LEU A 95 5.13 -21.21 -6.15
C LEU A 95 5.83 -22.47 -5.61
N ASP A 96 5.68 -23.64 -6.28
CA ASP A 96 6.35 -24.88 -5.87
C ASP A 96 7.87 -24.75 -5.90
N ALA A 97 8.43 -24.08 -6.91
CA ALA A 97 9.85 -23.80 -6.99
C ALA A 97 10.33 -22.90 -5.84
N ILE A 98 9.54 -21.89 -5.48
CA ILE A 98 9.83 -21.00 -4.32
C ILE A 98 9.81 -21.82 -3.03
N LEU A 99 8.80 -22.64 -2.81
CA LEU A 99 8.66 -23.44 -1.58
C LEU A 99 9.82 -24.44 -1.43
N LEU A 100 10.23 -25.07 -2.54
CA LEU A 100 11.42 -25.94 -2.54
C LEU A 100 12.69 -25.16 -2.18
N PHE A 101 12.89 -23.99 -2.79
CA PHE A 101 14.04 -23.13 -2.50
C PHE A 101 14.06 -22.69 -1.03
N LEU A 102 12.90 -22.32 -0.47
CA LEU A 102 12.79 -21.94 0.95
C LEU A 102 13.18 -23.11 1.86
N LYS A 103 12.72 -24.34 1.55
CA LYS A 103 13.08 -25.56 2.28
C LYS A 103 14.59 -25.82 2.24
N GLU A 104 15.21 -25.74 1.05
CA GLU A 104 16.64 -25.93 0.86
C GLU A 104 17.51 -24.88 1.59
N ASN A 105 16.93 -23.70 1.89
CA ASN A 105 17.57 -22.63 2.66
C ASN A 105 17.18 -22.62 4.15
N ALA A 106 16.67 -23.75 4.68
CA ALA A 106 16.29 -23.92 6.07
C ALA A 106 15.25 -22.89 6.58
N ILE A 107 14.35 -22.46 5.69
CA ILE A 107 13.20 -21.65 6.06
C ILE A 107 12.08 -22.56 6.52
N GLU A 108 11.53 -22.29 7.69
CA GLU A 108 10.46 -23.07 8.31
C GLU A 108 9.08 -22.48 8.08
N ILE A 109 8.99 -21.15 7.93
CA ILE A 109 7.70 -20.45 7.82
C ILE A 109 7.77 -19.42 6.67
N PHE A 110 6.75 -19.43 5.82
CA PHE A 110 6.52 -18.43 4.81
C PHE A 110 5.26 -17.62 5.12
N TYR A 111 5.41 -16.33 5.36
CA TYR A 111 4.32 -15.38 5.51
C TYR A 111 4.07 -14.64 4.20
N TYR A 112 2.85 -14.75 3.70
CA TYR A 112 2.45 -14.15 2.43
C TYR A 112 1.38 -13.08 2.62
N LYS A 113 1.69 -11.86 2.21
CA LYS A 113 0.81 -10.70 2.24
C LYS A 113 0.52 -10.27 0.80
N PRO A 114 -0.63 -10.66 0.20
CA PRO A 114 -0.94 -10.30 -1.19
C PRO A 114 -1.22 -8.81 -1.35
N ILE A 115 -1.12 -8.35 -2.59
CA ILE A 115 -1.58 -7.03 -2.99
C ILE A 115 -3.12 -7.04 -2.91
N PRO A 116 -3.76 -5.98 -2.37
CA PRO A 116 -5.21 -5.91 -2.34
C PRO A 116 -5.84 -6.08 -3.72
N VAL A 117 -6.91 -6.86 -3.81
CA VAL A 117 -7.53 -7.29 -5.08
C VAL A 117 -7.93 -6.13 -6.01
N PHE A 118 -8.27 -4.99 -5.45
CA PHE A 118 -8.72 -3.83 -6.22
C PHE A 118 -7.58 -2.99 -6.83
N TYR A 119 -6.31 -3.32 -6.56
CA TYR A 119 -5.18 -2.60 -7.16
C TYR A 119 -5.02 -2.91 -8.65
N PHE A 120 -5.45 -4.09 -9.10
CA PHE A 120 -5.31 -4.52 -10.48
C PHE A 120 -6.64 -4.98 -11.07
N PRO A 121 -7.04 -4.45 -12.25
CA PRO A 121 -8.32 -4.79 -12.87
C PRO A 121 -8.39 -6.23 -13.40
N THR A 122 -7.24 -6.88 -13.63
CA THR A 122 -7.13 -8.19 -14.30
C THR A 122 -6.97 -9.34 -13.32
N GLY A 123 -7.43 -9.29 -12.10
CA GLY A 123 -7.24 -10.36 -11.11
C GLY A 123 -5.77 -10.74 -10.88
N ASN A 124 -5.45 -11.17 -9.67
CA ASN A 124 -4.09 -11.56 -9.25
C ASN A 124 -4.12 -12.52 -8.03
N GLN A 125 -5.19 -13.30 -7.91
CA GLN A 125 -5.45 -14.16 -6.74
C GLN A 125 -5.04 -15.63 -6.96
N GLU A 126 -4.34 -15.92 -8.06
CA GLU A 126 -3.93 -17.29 -8.38
C GLU A 126 -3.10 -17.90 -7.25
N ILE A 127 -2.22 -17.11 -6.64
CA ILE A 127 -1.31 -17.57 -5.58
C ILE A 127 -2.07 -17.89 -4.29
N ASP A 128 -3.08 -17.11 -3.94
CA ASP A 128 -3.90 -17.31 -2.73
C ASP A 128 -4.55 -18.69 -2.75
N PHE A 129 -5.13 -19.07 -3.90
CA PHE A 129 -5.69 -20.40 -4.12
C PHE A 129 -4.65 -21.50 -3.92
N PHE A 130 -3.48 -21.37 -4.56
CA PHE A 130 -2.45 -22.40 -4.49
C PHE A 130 -1.76 -22.49 -3.14
N LEU A 131 -1.60 -21.39 -2.41
CA LEU A 131 -1.10 -21.40 -1.04
C LEU A 131 -2.00 -22.24 -0.13
N LEU A 132 -3.32 -22.00 -0.18
CA LEU A 132 -4.30 -22.79 0.59
C LEU A 132 -4.26 -24.28 0.23
N LYS A 133 -4.10 -24.63 -1.05
CA LYS A 133 -3.96 -26.02 -1.51
C LYS A 133 -2.67 -26.68 -1.04
N ARG A 134 -1.65 -25.92 -0.66
CA ARG A 134 -0.37 -26.41 -0.11
C ARG A 134 -0.32 -26.37 1.42
N GLY A 135 -1.48 -26.08 2.06
CA GLY A 135 -1.64 -26.15 3.51
C GLY A 135 -1.39 -24.82 4.23
N ALA A 136 -1.32 -23.69 3.49
CA ALA A 136 -1.33 -22.39 4.13
C ALA A 136 -2.63 -22.18 4.93
N VAL A 137 -2.52 -21.48 6.04
CA VAL A 137 -3.65 -21.03 6.84
C VAL A 137 -3.81 -19.53 6.73
N LEU A 138 -5.04 -19.04 6.88
CA LEU A 138 -5.32 -17.62 7.03
C LEU A 138 -4.84 -17.19 8.41
N GLU A 139 -3.74 -16.44 8.46
CA GLU A 139 -3.12 -15.96 9.69
C GLU A 139 -3.91 -14.79 10.29
N ARG A 140 -4.25 -13.83 9.44
CA ARG A 140 -5.05 -12.68 9.84
C ARG A 140 -5.76 -12.06 8.63
N LYS A 141 -6.79 -11.28 8.93
CA LYS A 141 -7.55 -10.52 7.94
C LYS A 141 -7.64 -9.05 8.39
N GLU A 142 -7.33 -8.12 7.49
CA GLU A 142 -7.46 -6.70 7.75
C GLU A 142 -8.65 -6.12 6.98
N MET A 143 -9.39 -5.24 7.64
CA MET A 143 -10.51 -4.51 7.03
C MET A 143 -9.97 -3.24 6.37
N ASN A 144 -9.64 -3.34 5.08
CA ASN A 144 -9.25 -2.19 4.27
C ASN A 144 -10.49 -1.54 3.62
N LEU A 145 -10.50 -0.22 3.50
CA LEU A 145 -11.61 0.54 2.94
C LEU A 145 -11.16 1.39 1.75
N ALA A 146 -11.93 1.31 0.66
CA ALA A 146 -11.66 2.10 -0.53
C ALA A 146 -12.95 2.61 -1.18
N VAL A 147 -12.86 3.77 -1.84
CA VAL A 147 -13.92 4.30 -2.70
C VAL A 147 -13.73 3.74 -4.11
N ASN A 148 -14.76 3.06 -4.65
CA ASN A 148 -14.77 2.68 -6.06
C ASN A 148 -15.10 3.90 -6.93
N LEU A 149 -14.11 4.42 -7.64
CA LEU A 149 -14.25 5.62 -8.47
C LEU A 149 -14.93 5.34 -9.83
N ASN A 150 -15.01 4.06 -10.25
CA ASN A 150 -15.72 3.67 -11.48
C ASN A 150 -17.25 3.69 -11.30
N SER A 151 -17.72 3.73 -10.05
CA SER A 151 -19.14 3.78 -9.68
C SER A 151 -19.59 5.20 -9.31
N PRO A 152 -20.91 5.47 -9.23
CA PRO A 152 -21.40 6.70 -8.62
C PRO A 152 -20.91 6.84 -7.18
N LEU A 153 -20.42 8.02 -6.82
CA LEU A 153 -19.93 8.28 -5.46
C LEU A 153 -21.07 8.23 -4.44
N ARG A 154 -20.84 7.55 -3.33
CA ARG A 154 -21.81 7.35 -2.24
C ARG A 154 -21.45 8.15 -1.00
N ILE A 155 -20.96 9.37 -1.16
CA ILE A 155 -20.66 10.26 -0.03
C ILE A 155 -21.95 10.62 0.71
N SER A 156 -21.95 10.53 2.03
CA SER A 156 -23.14 10.77 2.86
C SER A 156 -23.69 12.19 2.69
N LYS A 157 -25.02 12.34 2.81
CA LYS A 157 -25.67 13.65 2.71
C LYS A 157 -25.15 14.64 3.75
N SER A 158 -24.77 14.15 4.94
CA SER A 158 -24.18 14.96 6.00
C SER A 158 -22.82 15.53 5.58
N LYS A 159 -21.92 14.71 5.05
CA LYS A 159 -20.61 15.15 4.55
C LYS A 159 -20.77 16.16 3.42
N LEU A 160 -21.65 15.89 2.44
CA LEU A 160 -21.90 16.81 1.33
C LEU A 160 -22.52 18.14 1.79
N LYS A 161 -23.40 18.14 2.80
CA LYS A 161 -23.95 19.38 3.38
C LYS A 161 -22.84 20.23 4.00
N HIS A 162 -21.93 19.61 4.77
CA HIS A 162 -20.78 20.31 5.34
C HIS A 162 -19.82 20.80 4.26
N PHE A 163 -19.51 19.96 3.29
CA PHE A 163 -18.64 20.31 2.16
C PHE A 163 -19.10 21.60 1.48
N ARG A 164 -20.39 21.69 1.08
CA ARG A 164 -20.95 22.89 0.43
C ARG A 164 -20.91 24.13 1.32
N ARG A 165 -21.04 23.96 2.64
CA ARG A 165 -20.95 25.08 3.59
C ARG A 165 -19.54 25.64 3.67
N ILE A 166 -18.54 24.77 3.71
CA ILE A 166 -17.13 25.17 3.85
C ILE A 166 -16.48 25.52 2.52
N GLU A 167 -17.03 25.10 1.38
CA GLU A 167 -16.56 25.46 0.03
C GLU A 167 -16.62 27.01 -0.19
N ASN A 168 -17.49 27.72 0.53
CA ASN A 168 -17.60 29.17 0.49
C ASN A 168 -16.72 29.87 1.55
N LEU A 169 -15.98 29.12 2.35
CA LEU A 169 -14.98 29.67 3.26
C LEU A 169 -13.65 29.78 2.51
N ASP A 170 -12.83 30.71 2.95
CA ASP A 170 -11.51 30.96 2.37
C ASP A 170 -10.53 29.85 2.76
N LEU A 171 -10.68 28.69 2.11
CA LEU A 171 -9.85 27.49 2.29
C LEU A 171 -9.15 27.15 0.98
N ASP A 172 -7.83 27.23 0.97
CA ASP A 172 -7.00 26.89 -0.16
C ASP A 172 -6.49 25.44 -0.08
N ILE A 173 -6.67 24.68 -1.17
CA ILE A 173 -6.03 23.38 -1.33
C ILE A 173 -4.80 23.53 -2.20
N MET A 174 -3.64 23.25 -1.62
CA MET A 174 -2.37 23.31 -2.33
C MET A 174 -1.79 21.90 -2.54
N GLU A 175 -1.21 21.66 -3.70
CA GLU A 175 -0.36 20.52 -3.95
C GLU A 175 1.10 20.97 -3.78
N GLU A 176 1.84 20.34 -2.86
CA GLU A 176 3.13 20.83 -2.40
C GLU A 176 4.26 19.89 -2.78
N GLU A 177 5.40 20.45 -3.11
CA GLU A 177 6.66 19.71 -3.28
C GLU A 177 7.38 19.50 -1.94
N ASP A 178 7.24 20.46 -1.00
CA ASP A 178 7.79 20.35 0.37
C ASP A 178 6.78 19.73 1.33
N PHE A 179 7.16 18.65 1.98
CA PHE A 179 6.32 17.92 2.94
C PHE A 179 6.45 18.50 4.36
N ASN A 180 7.46 19.34 4.62
CA ASN A 180 7.77 19.81 5.97
C ASN A 180 6.61 20.54 6.67
N PRO A 181 5.84 21.44 6.02
CA PRO A 181 4.74 22.12 6.69
C PRO A 181 3.72 21.14 7.24
N PHE A 182 3.24 20.19 6.42
CA PHE A 182 2.27 19.19 6.87
C PHE A 182 2.84 18.26 7.95
N TRP A 183 4.07 17.78 7.78
CA TRP A 183 4.67 16.82 8.68
C TRP A 183 5.00 17.41 10.04
N ASN A 184 5.61 18.61 10.07
CA ASN A 184 6.02 19.27 11.31
C ASN A 184 4.85 19.86 12.11
N GLU A 185 3.92 20.50 11.42
CA GLU A 185 2.88 21.28 12.07
C GLU A 185 1.60 20.48 12.34
N ILE A 186 1.35 19.42 11.54
CA ILE A 186 0.09 18.67 11.61
C ILE A 186 0.32 17.19 11.94
N LEU A 187 1.07 16.42 11.11
CA LEU A 187 1.09 14.96 11.18
C LEU A 187 1.78 14.44 12.45
N GLU A 188 3.04 14.83 12.67
CA GLU A 188 3.81 14.36 13.82
C GLU A 188 3.19 14.78 15.16
N PRO A 189 2.80 16.09 15.37
CA PRO A 189 2.12 16.49 16.58
C PRO A 189 0.82 15.73 16.82
N ARG A 190 0.03 15.50 15.78
CA ARG A 190 -1.25 14.81 15.90
C ARG A 190 -1.11 13.34 16.24
N LEU A 191 -0.16 12.64 15.62
CA LEU A 191 0.12 11.23 15.93
C LEU A 191 0.64 11.07 17.35
N SER A 192 1.54 11.94 17.79
CA SER A 192 2.07 11.93 19.15
C SER A 192 0.98 12.22 20.19
N GLU A 193 0.17 13.29 19.99
CA GLU A 193 -0.87 13.71 20.95
C GLU A 193 -2.00 12.67 21.08
N LYS A 194 -2.46 12.11 19.95
CA LYS A 194 -3.68 11.30 19.92
C LYS A 194 -3.43 9.81 20.05
N PHE A 195 -2.29 9.33 19.57
CA PHE A 195 -2.01 7.89 19.45
C PHE A 195 -0.69 7.47 20.10
N ASN A 196 0.06 8.40 20.69
CA ASN A 196 1.42 8.16 21.20
C ASN A 196 2.29 7.42 20.16
N ALA A 197 2.18 7.78 18.91
CA ALA A 197 2.80 7.13 17.76
C ALA A 197 3.58 8.12 16.90
N LYS A 198 4.43 7.57 16.03
CA LYS A 198 5.16 8.31 14.99
C LYS A 198 4.77 7.77 13.61
N PRO A 199 4.93 8.57 12.54
CA PRO A 199 4.83 8.04 11.19
C PRO A 199 5.80 6.88 10.97
N VAL A 200 5.45 5.92 10.10
CA VAL A 200 6.33 4.79 9.74
C VAL A 200 7.58 5.28 9.01
N HIS A 201 7.44 6.29 8.16
CA HIS A 201 8.58 6.97 7.51
C HIS A 201 9.04 8.14 8.36
N SER A 202 10.35 8.43 8.35
CA SER A 202 10.85 9.72 8.80
C SER A 202 10.63 10.81 7.74
N LYS A 203 10.87 12.07 8.10
CA LYS A 203 10.78 13.19 7.14
C LYS A 203 11.81 13.07 6.03
N GLU A 204 13.02 12.64 6.40
CA GLU A 204 14.11 12.42 5.46
C GLU A 204 13.79 11.28 4.50
N GLU A 205 13.19 10.20 5.02
CA GLU A 205 12.76 9.05 4.21
C GLU A 205 11.66 9.43 3.22
N ILE A 206 10.61 10.14 3.65
CA ILE A 206 9.54 10.53 2.73
C ILE A 206 10.01 11.55 1.70
N ALA A 207 10.93 12.46 2.05
CA ALA A 207 11.54 13.40 1.13
C ALA A 207 12.41 12.68 0.08
N LEU A 208 13.22 11.71 0.51
CA LEU A 208 13.99 10.84 -0.40
C LEU A 208 13.09 10.06 -1.34
N LEU A 209 12.03 9.46 -0.81
CA LEU A 209 11.07 8.70 -1.61
C LEU A 209 10.32 9.60 -2.61
N LYS A 210 9.94 10.82 -2.21
CA LYS A 210 9.37 11.82 -3.12
C LYS A 210 10.33 12.17 -4.25
N GLN A 211 11.63 12.37 -3.94
CA GLN A 211 12.64 12.64 -4.95
C GLN A 211 12.78 11.50 -5.96
N ARG A 212 12.76 10.25 -5.49
CA ARG A 212 12.87 9.06 -6.33
C ARG A 212 11.60 8.76 -7.14
N PHE A 213 10.44 9.04 -6.56
CA PHE A 213 9.12 8.75 -7.13
C PHE A 213 8.23 10.01 -7.20
N PRO A 214 8.66 11.10 -7.90
CA PRO A 214 7.96 12.39 -7.88
C PRO A 214 6.55 12.33 -8.47
N LYS A 215 6.27 11.36 -9.35
CA LYS A 215 4.95 11.17 -9.96
C LYS A 215 4.01 10.35 -9.07
N ASN A 216 4.56 9.57 -8.15
CA ASN A 216 3.80 8.62 -7.34
C ASN A 216 3.52 9.14 -5.92
N ILE A 217 4.41 9.95 -5.34
CA ILE A 217 4.30 10.44 -3.97
C ILE A 217 3.99 11.94 -4.03
N ARG A 218 2.84 12.32 -3.47
CA ARG A 218 2.31 13.68 -3.58
C ARG A 218 1.77 14.14 -2.23
N GLN A 219 1.95 15.43 -1.93
CA GLN A 219 1.39 16.09 -0.75
C GLN A 219 0.29 17.05 -1.14
N PHE A 220 -0.84 17.00 -0.45
CA PHE A 220 -1.91 17.97 -0.53
C PHE A 220 -2.19 18.52 0.85
N SER A 221 -2.30 19.83 0.94
CA SER A 221 -2.53 20.57 2.18
C SER A 221 -3.69 21.54 2.06
N VAL A 222 -4.37 21.78 3.17
CA VAL A 222 -5.44 22.79 3.28
C VAL A 222 -4.92 23.91 4.13
N TYR A 223 -5.01 25.13 3.58
CA TYR A 223 -4.64 26.36 4.26
C TYR A 223 -5.87 27.20 4.57
N GLN A 224 -5.80 27.94 5.67
CA GLN A 224 -6.71 29.02 6.02
C GLN A 224 -5.89 30.20 6.53
N ASN A 225 -6.03 31.38 5.90
CA ASN A 225 -5.26 32.58 6.24
C ASN A 225 -3.74 32.26 6.31
N ASN A 226 -3.20 31.59 5.32
CA ASN A 226 -1.81 31.13 5.22
C ASN A 226 -1.33 30.17 6.33
N CYS A 227 -2.24 29.63 7.16
CA CYS A 227 -1.92 28.61 8.15
C CYS A 227 -2.38 27.25 7.66
N ILE A 228 -1.51 26.25 7.70
CA ILE A 228 -1.88 24.88 7.38
C ILE A 228 -2.81 24.32 8.47
N ILE A 229 -3.91 23.70 8.05
CA ILE A 229 -4.91 23.13 8.98
C ILE A 229 -5.22 21.66 8.77
N ALA A 230 -4.91 21.11 7.58
CA ALA A 230 -5.01 19.67 7.28
C ALA A 230 -4.10 19.31 6.12
N GLY A 231 -3.80 18.02 5.98
CA GLY A 231 -3.05 17.51 4.84
C GLY A 231 -3.22 16.02 4.63
N ILE A 232 -2.90 15.58 3.41
CA ILE A 232 -2.89 14.17 3.01
C ILE A 232 -1.66 13.90 2.13
N THR A 233 -0.82 12.95 2.55
CA THR A 233 0.23 12.38 1.69
C THR A 233 -0.36 11.24 0.90
N ILE A 234 -0.23 11.29 -0.43
CA ILE A 234 -0.79 10.33 -1.38
C ILE A 234 0.32 9.47 -1.96
N PHE A 235 0.05 8.16 -2.05
CA PHE A 235 0.78 7.21 -2.90
C PHE A 235 -0.07 6.86 -4.11
N GLU A 236 0.38 7.25 -5.30
CA GLU A 236 -0.37 7.11 -6.55
C GLU A 236 0.22 6.00 -7.41
N THR A 237 -0.59 4.99 -7.76
CA THR A 237 -0.27 3.96 -8.75
C THR A 237 -1.04 4.18 -10.05
N ALA A 238 -0.90 3.29 -11.02
CA ALA A 238 -1.65 3.40 -12.28
C ALA A 238 -3.16 3.50 -12.05
N ASN A 239 -3.73 2.65 -11.21
CA ASN A 239 -5.18 2.53 -11.02
C ASN A 239 -5.68 3.03 -9.66
N VAL A 240 -4.83 3.06 -8.65
CA VAL A 240 -5.23 3.31 -7.26
C VAL A 240 -4.46 4.49 -6.69
N VAL A 241 -5.17 5.28 -5.92
CA VAL A 241 -4.64 6.38 -5.11
C VAL A 241 -4.82 6.02 -3.66
N LYS A 242 -3.71 5.90 -2.92
CA LYS A 242 -3.73 5.58 -1.49
C LYS A 242 -3.49 6.84 -0.67
N SER A 243 -4.37 7.10 0.28
CA SER A 243 -4.10 8.04 1.37
C SER A 243 -3.14 7.37 2.36
N GLN A 244 -1.84 7.66 2.21
CA GLN A 244 -0.81 7.07 3.06
C GLN A 244 -0.80 7.68 4.46
N TYR A 245 -0.89 9.00 4.54
CA TYR A 245 -1.04 9.76 5.77
C TYR A 245 -2.12 10.81 5.60
N GLY A 246 -2.95 10.99 6.60
CA GLY A 246 -3.96 12.04 6.61
C GLY A 246 -4.15 12.56 8.03
N ALA A 247 -4.03 13.87 8.23
CA ALA A 247 -4.17 14.48 9.55
C ALA A 247 -4.75 15.90 9.45
N THR A 248 -5.25 16.37 10.59
CA THR A 248 -5.83 17.71 10.73
C THR A 248 -5.47 18.29 12.08
N SER A 249 -5.26 19.60 12.16
CA SER A 249 -5.10 20.33 13.41
C SER A 249 -6.42 20.46 14.17
N LYS A 250 -6.39 20.90 15.43
CA LYS A 250 -7.60 21.24 16.20
C LYS A 250 -8.47 22.27 15.47
N LYS A 251 -7.84 23.31 14.90
CA LYS A 251 -8.52 24.31 14.07
C LYS A 251 -9.15 23.68 12.82
N GLY A 252 -8.42 22.77 12.16
CA GLY A 252 -8.93 22.05 10.99
C GLY A 252 -10.11 21.11 11.31
N GLU A 253 -10.20 20.59 12.54
CA GLU A 253 -11.39 19.81 12.99
C GLU A 253 -12.65 20.67 13.03
N GLU A 254 -12.58 21.93 13.47
CA GLU A 254 -13.72 22.88 13.50
C GLU A 254 -14.27 23.11 12.10
N PHE A 255 -13.40 23.20 11.10
CA PHE A 255 -13.77 23.34 9.69
C PHE A 255 -14.02 22.01 8.97
N ARG A 256 -13.76 20.85 9.63
CA ARG A 256 -13.71 19.54 8.95
C ARG A 256 -12.84 19.56 7.70
N ALA A 257 -11.69 20.21 7.79
CA ALA A 257 -10.78 20.45 6.67
C ALA A 257 -10.27 19.16 6.04
N LEU A 258 -10.07 18.09 6.83
CA LEU A 258 -9.65 16.79 6.32
C LEU A 258 -10.75 16.12 5.47
N ASP A 259 -12.03 16.18 5.89
CA ASP A 259 -13.15 15.70 5.09
C ASP A 259 -13.29 16.50 3.78
N PHE A 260 -13.10 17.82 3.85
CA PHE A 260 -13.11 18.69 2.69
C PHE A 260 -12.00 18.30 1.69
N LEU A 261 -10.79 18.06 2.17
CA LEU A 261 -9.68 17.62 1.33
C LEU A 261 -9.95 16.24 0.72
N PHE A 262 -10.44 15.26 1.49
CA PHE A 262 -10.79 13.94 0.97
C PHE A 262 -11.82 14.02 -0.16
N ILE A 263 -12.90 14.77 0.02
CA ILE A 263 -13.94 14.91 -1.00
C ILE A 263 -13.38 15.52 -2.28
N ASN A 264 -12.58 16.59 -2.18
CA ASN A 264 -11.92 17.19 -3.34
C ASN A 264 -10.99 16.22 -4.05
N LEU A 265 -10.17 15.45 -3.31
CA LEU A 265 -9.26 14.47 -3.89
C LEU A 265 -10.01 13.29 -4.53
N ILE A 266 -11.07 12.78 -3.91
CA ILE A 266 -11.93 11.74 -4.49
C ILE A 266 -12.50 12.22 -5.86
N HIS A 267 -13.02 13.45 -5.91
CA HIS A 267 -13.49 14.02 -7.19
C HIS A 267 -12.36 14.25 -8.19
N LYS A 268 -11.21 14.77 -7.74
CA LYS A 268 -10.02 15.01 -8.60
C LYS A 268 -9.58 13.70 -9.26
N TYR A 269 -9.42 12.63 -8.48
CA TYR A 269 -8.90 11.38 -8.98
C TYR A 269 -9.92 10.56 -9.78
N LYS A 270 -11.23 10.70 -9.47
CA LYS A 270 -12.29 10.19 -10.34
C LYS A 270 -12.23 10.84 -11.74
N ARG A 271 -12.10 12.18 -11.82
CA ARG A 271 -11.95 12.87 -13.10
C ARG A 271 -10.67 12.48 -13.87
N ARG A 272 -9.61 12.07 -13.13
CA ARG A 272 -8.36 11.56 -13.73
C ARG A 272 -8.44 10.10 -14.18
N GLY A 273 -9.59 9.43 -14.03
CA GLY A 273 -9.79 8.05 -14.44
C GLY A 273 -9.14 7.01 -13.54
N LYS A 274 -8.80 7.36 -12.29
CA LYS A 274 -8.38 6.35 -11.31
C LYS A 274 -9.56 5.46 -10.94
N HIS A 275 -9.27 4.19 -10.64
CA HIS A 275 -10.30 3.21 -10.35
C HIS A 275 -10.70 3.18 -8.87
N PHE A 276 -9.74 3.38 -7.97
CA PHE A 276 -10.00 3.35 -6.53
C PHE A 276 -9.24 4.45 -5.79
N PHE A 277 -9.88 4.94 -4.72
CA PHE A 277 -9.24 5.75 -3.71
C PHE A 277 -9.16 4.92 -2.42
N ASP A 278 -7.97 4.42 -2.10
CA ASP A 278 -7.68 3.57 -0.95
C ASP A 278 -7.47 4.43 0.30
N MET A 279 -8.32 4.27 1.29
CA MET A 279 -8.22 4.98 2.57
C MET A 279 -7.57 4.13 3.68
N GLY A 280 -7.12 2.91 3.35
CA GLY A 280 -6.40 2.03 4.25
C GLY A 280 -7.29 1.32 5.28
N ILE A 281 -6.61 0.62 6.19
CA ILE A 281 -7.24 -0.25 7.20
C ILE A 281 -7.88 0.52 8.34
N VAL A 282 -8.75 -0.15 9.08
CA VAL A 282 -9.39 0.37 10.31
C VAL A 282 -9.20 -0.57 11.50
N ASN A 283 -8.40 -1.63 11.34
CA ASN A 283 -8.08 -2.52 12.45
C ASN A 283 -7.42 -1.75 13.59
N SER A 284 -7.71 -2.15 14.80
CA SER A 284 -7.12 -1.64 16.03
C SER A 284 -7.02 -2.77 17.06
N ASP A 285 -6.17 -2.57 18.05
CA ASP A 285 -6.02 -3.51 19.17
C ASP A 285 -7.07 -3.28 20.29
N ASP A 286 -8.13 -2.52 20.01
CA ASP A 286 -9.24 -2.24 20.93
C ASP A 286 -10.13 -3.48 21.08
N GLU A 287 -11.03 -3.48 22.09
CA GLU A 287 -12.01 -4.55 22.35
C GLU A 287 -12.90 -4.93 21.14
N LYS A 288 -13.00 -4.05 20.15
CA LYS A 288 -13.81 -4.25 18.92
C LYS A 288 -12.99 -4.71 17.72
N ASP A 289 -11.67 -4.88 17.84
CA ASP A 289 -10.74 -5.20 16.74
C ASP A 289 -10.72 -4.14 15.61
N TYR A 290 -11.44 -3.02 15.73
CA TYR A 290 -11.45 -1.93 14.76
C TYR A 290 -11.82 -0.58 15.38
N ASN A 291 -11.27 0.49 14.82
CA ASN A 291 -11.59 1.86 15.20
C ASN A 291 -12.93 2.29 14.58
N TYR A 292 -13.99 2.33 15.39
CA TYR A 292 -15.35 2.69 14.95
C TYR A 292 -15.44 4.10 14.35
N GLY A 293 -14.74 5.07 14.94
CA GLY A 293 -14.75 6.45 14.43
C GLY A 293 -14.16 6.57 13.04
N LEU A 294 -13.03 5.86 12.83
CA LEU A 294 -12.35 5.81 11.54
C LEU A 294 -13.17 5.05 10.50
N LEU A 295 -13.78 3.92 10.88
CA LEU A 295 -14.68 3.16 10.00
C LEU A 295 -15.84 4.04 9.53
N LYS A 296 -16.55 4.66 10.46
CA LYS A 296 -17.67 5.55 10.16
C LYS A 296 -17.27 6.71 9.25
N GLN A 297 -16.12 7.35 9.52
CA GLN A 297 -15.63 8.43 8.67
C GLN A 297 -15.41 7.97 7.22
N LYS A 298 -14.77 6.82 7.03
CA LYS A 298 -14.49 6.27 5.69
C LYS A 298 -15.75 5.85 4.96
N GLU A 299 -16.68 5.18 5.64
CA GLU A 299 -17.99 4.81 5.06
C GLU A 299 -18.81 6.05 4.66
N GLU A 300 -18.83 7.10 5.50
CA GLU A 300 -19.49 8.37 5.18
C GLU A 300 -18.85 9.10 3.98
N LEU A 301 -17.56 8.84 3.70
CA LEU A 301 -16.88 9.33 2.49
C LEU A 301 -17.11 8.43 1.27
N GLY A 302 -17.90 7.37 1.41
CA GLY A 302 -18.30 6.48 0.31
C GLY A 302 -17.42 5.24 0.13
N CYS A 303 -16.59 4.91 1.12
CA CYS A 303 -15.81 3.68 1.10
C CYS A 303 -16.69 2.45 1.28
N THR A 304 -16.22 1.34 0.71
CA THR A 304 -16.67 -0.01 0.99
C THR A 304 -15.50 -0.87 1.45
N VAL A 305 -15.80 -1.97 2.14
CA VAL A 305 -14.77 -2.87 2.68
C VAL A 305 -14.20 -3.75 1.59
N TYR A 306 -12.89 -3.83 1.55
CA TYR A 306 -12.09 -4.76 0.76
C TYR A 306 -11.11 -5.43 1.71
N ASN A 307 -11.39 -6.66 2.14
CA ASN A 307 -10.52 -7.37 3.07
C ASN A 307 -9.14 -7.63 2.44
N GLN A 308 -8.11 -7.54 3.26
CA GLN A 308 -6.77 -7.97 2.93
C GLN A 308 -6.43 -9.18 3.78
N ASP A 309 -6.12 -10.30 3.12
CA ASP A 309 -5.80 -11.58 3.74
C ASP A 309 -4.28 -11.71 3.92
N PHE A 310 -3.89 -12.38 4.99
CA PHE A 310 -2.50 -12.71 5.29
C PHE A 310 -2.41 -14.20 5.53
N TYR A 311 -1.49 -14.86 4.86
CA TYR A 311 -1.33 -16.29 4.91
C TYR A 311 -0.04 -16.68 5.60
N LYS A 312 -0.09 -17.79 6.34
CA LYS A 312 1.07 -18.46 6.92
C LYS A 312 1.15 -19.87 6.37
N LEU A 313 2.31 -20.27 5.89
CA LEU A 313 2.60 -21.61 5.42
C LEU A 313 3.82 -22.16 6.15
N GLU A 314 3.66 -23.33 6.78
CA GLU A 314 4.78 -24.09 7.33
C GLU A 314 5.45 -24.90 6.20
N ILE A 315 6.75 -24.72 6.05
CA ILE A 315 7.58 -25.38 5.04
C ILE A 315 7.96 -26.77 5.57
N LYS A 316 7.51 -27.82 4.89
CA LYS A 316 7.73 -29.21 5.28
C LYS A 316 8.79 -29.89 4.45
#